data_d34768658cadecaf93b34bc37959ae8e
#
_entry.id   d34768658cadecaf93b34bc37959ae8e
#
_cell.length_a   1.000
_cell.length_b   1.000
_cell.length_c   1.000
_cell.angle_alpha   90.00
_cell.angle_beta   90.00
_cell.angle_gamma   90.00
#
_symmetry.space_group_name_H-M   'P 1'
#
loop_
_entity.id
_entity.type
_entity.pdbx_description
1 polymer ?
#
loop_
_entity_poly.entity_id
_entity_poly.type
_entity_poly.pdbx_seq_one_letter_code
_entity_poly.pdbx_strand_id
1 'polypeptide(L)'
;RTETTVDFFADALATRASEPMGSWLRACDHLANRAMAEILVPLGRQVPAALTFSDKGAGAAIWKMGLRLWDGTVDNPVAAIKVTRHNLLRPTAALHEVGHQISHILGWNQELRQALEAGLQGPSLGLARIWAGWATEIAGDAFAFGFTGYGAVSALHDVIDGDDSSVFLVLPEDPHPVGFLRLMLGVAMCQRAFGSGLWDRLAEAWVAVHPVESASGTVRRLVEASLPALPRIVEITLYQPYRAFGNRALTEIIDPRRVAPAALEQLERDIGAGGLHSRHWVWDEAIRLLALTSYRTTRDATALREGVLQQDAVMRRLGLQRAA
;
A
#
# COMPACT_ATOMS: atom_id res chain seq x y z
N ARG A 1 -28.30 -12.54 -11.29
CA ARG A 1 -26.83 -12.37 -11.49
C ARG A 1 -26.52 -10.97 -12.04
N THR A 2 -27.25 -10.51 -13.04
CA THR A 2 -27.15 -9.11 -13.50
C THR A 2 -27.57 -8.14 -12.39
N GLU A 3 -28.60 -8.46 -11.62
CA GLU A 3 -29.01 -7.75 -10.41
C GLU A 3 -27.84 -7.59 -9.44
N THR A 4 -27.10 -8.66 -9.13
CA THR A 4 -25.96 -8.60 -8.18
C THR A 4 -24.89 -7.61 -8.59
N THR A 5 -24.59 -7.47 -9.89
CA THR A 5 -23.60 -6.50 -10.40
C THR A 5 -24.16 -5.08 -10.29
N VAL A 6 -25.42 -4.86 -10.68
CA VAL A 6 -26.10 -3.56 -10.58
C VAL A 6 -26.19 -3.14 -9.12
N ASP A 7 -26.59 -4.05 -8.23
CA ASP A 7 -26.73 -3.78 -6.80
C ASP A 7 -25.37 -3.40 -6.19
N PHE A 8 -24.29 -4.09 -6.54
CA PHE A 8 -22.95 -3.76 -6.09
C PHE A 8 -22.55 -2.32 -6.47
N PHE A 9 -22.72 -1.94 -7.75
CA PHE A 9 -22.37 -0.59 -8.17
C PHE A 9 -23.33 0.47 -7.61
N ALA A 10 -24.62 0.14 -7.45
CA ALA A 10 -25.59 1.02 -6.81
C ALA A 10 -25.23 1.28 -5.34
N ASP A 11 -24.87 0.24 -4.59
CA ASP A 11 -24.43 0.35 -3.19
C ASP A 11 -23.11 1.13 -3.08
N ALA A 12 -22.14 0.83 -3.94
CA ALA A 12 -20.88 1.58 -3.98
C ALA A 12 -21.11 3.07 -4.24
N LEU A 13 -22.04 3.42 -5.16
CA LEU A 13 -22.40 4.81 -5.44
C LEU A 13 -23.22 5.42 -4.30
N ALA A 14 -24.09 4.66 -3.64
CA ALA A 14 -24.89 5.14 -2.51
C ALA A 14 -24.02 5.59 -1.33
N THR A 15 -22.88 4.91 -1.06
CA THR A 15 -21.93 5.32 -0.02
C THR A 15 -21.34 6.71 -0.26
N ARG A 16 -21.41 7.22 -1.49
CA ARG A 16 -20.86 8.51 -1.93
C ARG A 16 -21.88 9.65 -1.93
N ALA A 17 -23.16 9.34 -1.66
CA ALA A 17 -24.25 10.30 -1.79
C ALA A 17 -24.27 11.33 -0.66
N SER A 18 -23.70 11.03 0.50
CA SER A 18 -23.72 11.91 1.68
C SER A 18 -22.34 12.49 1.99
N GLU A 19 -22.31 13.76 2.41
CA GLU A 19 -21.10 14.40 2.91
C GLU A 19 -20.95 14.15 4.44
N PRO A 20 -19.72 14.03 4.96
CA PRO A 20 -18.44 14.22 4.26
C PRO A 20 -17.90 12.97 3.54
N MET A 21 -18.58 11.82 3.63
CA MET A 21 -18.13 10.55 3.08
C MET A 21 -17.87 10.64 1.57
N GLY A 22 -18.78 11.26 0.84
CA GLY A 22 -18.65 11.43 -0.60
C GLY A 22 -17.38 12.18 -1.00
N SER A 23 -17.02 13.24 -0.29
CA SER A 23 -15.78 13.98 -0.54
C SER A 23 -14.53 13.12 -0.27
N TRP A 24 -14.51 12.37 0.82
CA TRP A 24 -13.38 11.50 1.15
C TRP A 24 -13.20 10.39 0.10
N LEU A 25 -14.27 9.76 -0.35
CA LEU A 25 -14.22 8.71 -1.37
C LEU A 25 -13.77 9.26 -2.73
N ARG A 26 -14.24 10.45 -3.14
CA ARG A 26 -13.76 11.13 -4.35
C ARG A 26 -12.27 11.50 -4.25
N ALA A 27 -11.80 11.88 -3.05
CA ALA A 27 -10.38 12.11 -2.82
C ALA A 27 -9.56 10.82 -2.97
N CYS A 28 -10.07 9.70 -2.46
CA CYS A 28 -9.43 8.38 -2.66
C CYS A 28 -9.40 7.99 -4.15
N ASP A 29 -10.47 8.26 -4.93
CA ASP A 29 -10.44 8.06 -6.39
C ASP A 29 -9.33 8.89 -7.04
N HIS A 30 -9.19 10.15 -6.62
CA HIS A 30 -8.16 11.02 -7.17
C HIS A 30 -6.77 10.47 -6.86
N LEU A 31 -6.49 10.09 -5.61
CA LEU A 31 -5.23 9.48 -5.20
C LEU A 31 -4.94 8.21 -6.00
N ALA A 32 -5.93 7.33 -6.14
CA ALA A 32 -5.81 6.08 -6.87
C ALA A 32 -5.54 6.31 -8.36
N ASN A 33 -6.34 7.17 -9.02
CA ASN A 33 -6.16 7.49 -10.43
C ASN A 33 -4.79 8.13 -10.70
N ARG A 34 -4.35 9.04 -9.82
CA ARG A 34 -3.04 9.69 -9.95
C ARG A 34 -1.90 8.70 -9.78
N ALA A 35 -1.96 7.84 -8.77
CA ALA A 35 -0.96 6.80 -8.55
C ALA A 35 -0.87 5.82 -9.73
N MET A 36 -2.01 5.37 -10.26
CA MET A 36 -2.02 4.54 -11.46
C MET A 36 -1.46 5.28 -12.68
N ALA A 37 -1.83 6.54 -12.89
CA ALA A 37 -1.35 7.33 -14.02
C ALA A 37 0.16 7.55 -13.98
N GLU A 38 0.72 7.81 -12.81
CA GLU A 38 2.17 8.03 -12.62
C GLU A 38 3.00 6.82 -13.12
N ILE A 39 2.45 5.61 -13.01
CA ILE A 39 3.12 4.38 -13.42
C ILE A 39 2.74 3.94 -14.82
N LEU A 40 1.44 3.91 -15.11
CA LEU A 40 0.92 3.28 -16.33
C LEU A 40 1.13 4.14 -17.57
N VAL A 41 0.99 5.47 -17.46
CA VAL A 41 1.15 6.38 -18.61
C VAL A 41 2.57 6.34 -19.20
N PRO A 42 3.66 6.45 -18.41
CA PRO A 42 5.02 6.33 -18.93
C PRO A 42 5.34 4.96 -19.53
N LEU A 43 4.59 3.92 -19.14
CA LEU A 43 4.72 2.56 -19.69
C LEU A 43 3.77 2.29 -20.87
N GLY A 44 3.09 3.32 -21.39
CA GLY A 44 2.18 3.20 -22.53
C GLY A 44 0.94 2.36 -22.23
N ARG A 45 0.50 2.32 -20.97
CA ARG A 45 -0.68 1.56 -20.53
C ARG A 45 -1.86 2.49 -20.25
N GLN A 46 -3.06 1.97 -20.51
CA GLN A 46 -4.29 2.68 -20.18
C GLN A 46 -4.52 2.69 -18.65
N VAL A 47 -4.94 3.83 -18.14
CA VAL A 47 -5.27 4.01 -16.72
C VAL A 47 -6.74 3.68 -16.52
N PRO A 48 -7.07 2.68 -15.68
CA PRO A 48 -8.46 2.41 -15.33
C PRO A 48 -9.03 3.51 -14.45
N ALA A 49 -10.33 3.76 -14.56
CA ALA A 49 -11.00 4.62 -13.59
C ALA A 49 -11.07 3.92 -12.23
N ALA A 50 -10.77 4.63 -11.16
CA ALA A 50 -10.98 4.15 -9.80
C ALA A 50 -12.39 4.47 -9.33
N LEU A 51 -13.01 3.53 -8.64
CA LEU A 51 -14.25 3.70 -7.89
C LEU A 51 -14.01 3.24 -6.44
N THR A 52 -13.77 4.19 -5.56
CA THR A 52 -13.68 3.90 -4.13
C THR A 52 -15.04 3.92 -3.46
N PHE A 53 -15.28 2.99 -2.56
CA PHE A 53 -16.51 2.88 -1.79
C PHE A 53 -16.20 2.40 -0.36
N SER A 54 -17.11 2.71 0.56
CA SER A 54 -16.95 2.31 1.97
C SER A 54 -17.75 1.05 2.25
N ASP A 55 -17.11 0.06 2.88
CA ASP A 55 -17.77 -1.15 3.33
C ASP A 55 -17.16 -1.63 4.66
N LYS A 56 -17.77 -2.67 5.24
CA LYS A 56 -17.35 -3.30 6.49
C LYS A 56 -16.11 -4.18 6.30
N GLY A 57 -15.43 -4.47 7.40
CA GLY A 57 -14.28 -5.37 7.44
C GLY A 57 -13.03 -4.74 8.04
N ALA A 58 -11.97 -5.54 8.15
CA ALA A 58 -10.74 -5.13 8.83
C ALA A 58 -9.79 -4.30 7.95
N GLY A 59 -9.84 -4.45 6.62
CA GLY A 59 -8.90 -3.80 5.70
C GLY A 59 -9.54 -3.35 4.39
N ALA A 60 -8.72 -2.70 3.55
CA ALA A 60 -9.05 -2.39 2.17
C ALA A 60 -9.11 -3.68 1.32
N ALA A 61 -9.66 -3.58 0.13
CA ALA A 61 -9.67 -4.64 -0.88
C ALA A 61 -9.96 -4.06 -2.26
N ILE A 62 -9.58 -4.76 -3.33
CA ILE A 62 -9.84 -4.32 -4.69
C ILE A 62 -10.49 -5.41 -5.55
N TRP A 63 -11.53 -5.04 -6.30
CA TRP A 63 -11.93 -5.77 -7.50
C TRP A 63 -11.26 -5.12 -8.71
N LYS A 64 -10.27 -5.83 -9.25
CA LYS A 64 -9.43 -5.30 -10.33
C LYS A 64 -10.23 -5.13 -11.61
N MET A 65 -9.98 -4.05 -12.34
CA MET A 65 -10.48 -3.90 -13.71
C MET A 65 -9.96 -5.05 -14.58
N GLY A 66 -10.82 -5.54 -15.48
CA GLY A 66 -10.51 -6.64 -16.40
C GLY A 66 -10.67 -8.04 -15.81
N LEU A 67 -10.95 -8.18 -14.50
CA LEU A 67 -11.39 -9.46 -13.94
C LEU A 67 -12.89 -9.64 -14.18
N ARG A 68 -13.28 -10.89 -14.48
CA ARG A 68 -14.68 -11.24 -14.66
C ARG A 68 -15.48 -11.05 -13.37
N LEU A 69 -16.61 -10.41 -13.49
CA LEU A 69 -17.56 -10.27 -12.41
C LEU A 69 -18.25 -11.62 -12.12
N TRP A 70 -19.05 -11.68 -11.06
CA TRP A 70 -19.63 -12.90 -10.47
C TRP A 70 -20.28 -13.88 -11.43
N ASP A 71 -20.79 -13.41 -12.57
CA ASP A 71 -21.42 -14.26 -13.59
C ASP A 71 -20.44 -14.78 -14.66
N GLY A 72 -19.20 -14.29 -14.64
CA GLY A 72 -18.17 -14.66 -15.59
C GLY A 72 -18.38 -14.15 -17.02
N THR A 73 -19.41 -13.34 -17.25
CA THR A 73 -19.79 -12.84 -18.60
C THR A 73 -19.34 -11.42 -18.87
N VAL A 74 -19.15 -10.59 -17.81
CA VAL A 74 -18.78 -9.18 -17.94
C VAL A 74 -17.50 -8.93 -17.17
N ASP A 75 -16.55 -8.27 -17.82
CA ASP A 75 -15.34 -7.80 -17.17
C ASP A 75 -15.64 -6.55 -16.31
N ASN A 76 -14.99 -6.46 -15.16
CA ASN A 76 -15.10 -5.27 -14.31
C ASN A 76 -14.55 -4.06 -15.05
N PRO A 77 -15.36 -3.01 -15.29
CA PRO A 77 -14.92 -1.86 -16.08
C PRO A 77 -14.03 -0.86 -15.31
N VAL A 78 -13.92 -1.00 -13.98
CA VAL A 78 -13.23 -0.05 -13.11
C VAL A 78 -12.33 -0.77 -12.10
N ALA A 79 -11.39 -0.05 -11.52
CA ALA A 79 -10.70 -0.47 -10.31
C ALA A 79 -11.58 -0.15 -9.10
N ALA A 80 -12.40 -1.11 -8.65
CA ALA A 80 -13.31 -0.91 -7.52
C ALA A 80 -12.58 -1.17 -6.20
N ILE A 81 -12.28 -0.10 -5.45
CA ILE A 81 -11.48 -0.14 -4.22
C ILE A 81 -12.38 0.04 -3.01
N LYS A 82 -12.48 -1.01 -2.21
CA LYS A 82 -13.11 -0.95 -0.89
C LYS A 82 -12.16 -0.27 0.09
N VAL A 83 -12.68 0.69 0.86
CA VAL A 83 -12.00 1.27 2.02
C VAL A 83 -12.88 1.16 3.25
N THR A 84 -12.27 1.01 4.42
CA THR A 84 -12.99 1.03 5.69
C THR A 84 -12.93 2.44 6.28
N ARG A 85 -13.79 2.74 7.26
CA ARG A 85 -13.85 4.10 7.84
C ARG A 85 -12.52 4.56 8.42
N HIS A 86 -11.77 3.68 9.08
CA HIS A 86 -10.47 4.04 9.65
C HIS A 86 -9.40 4.28 8.57
N ASN A 87 -9.49 3.63 7.42
CA ASN A 87 -8.57 3.87 6.29
C ASN A 87 -8.78 5.26 5.67
N LEU A 88 -9.95 5.91 5.85
CA LEU A 88 -10.20 7.25 5.32
C LEU A 88 -9.35 8.33 6.00
N LEU A 89 -8.93 8.09 7.24
CA LEU A 89 -8.02 8.99 7.95
C LEU A 89 -6.56 8.81 7.52
N ARG A 90 -6.22 7.59 7.04
CA ARG A 90 -4.90 7.25 6.50
C ARG A 90 -5.07 6.42 5.22
N PRO A 91 -5.40 7.04 4.08
CA PRO A 91 -5.76 6.32 2.85
C PRO A 91 -4.57 5.64 2.13
N THR A 92 -3.45 5.44 2.81
CA THR A 92 -2.30 4.66 2.33
C THR A 92 -2.69 3.23 1.95
N ALA A 93 -3.66 2.62 2.65
CA ALA A 93 -4.20 1.32 2.29
C ALA A 93 -4.79 1.29 0.87
N ALA A 94 -5.40 2.39 0.40
CA ALA A 94 -5.88 2.50 -0.97
C ALA A 94 -4.72 2.42 -2.00
N LEU A 95 -3.52 2.89 -1.65
CA LEU A 95 -2.34 2.80 -2.53
C LEU A 95 -1.78 1.37 -2.61
N HIS A 96 -1.93 0.56 -1.57
CA HIS A 96 -1.66 -0.88 -1.63
C HIS A 96 -2.59 -1.57 -2.64
N GLU A 97 -3.89 -1.28 -2.58
CA GLU A 97 -4.88 -1.81 -3.53
C GLU A 97 -4.63 -1.34 -4.97
N VAL A 98 -4.21 -0.09 -5.14
CA VAL A 98 -3.73 0.43 -6.43
C VAL A 98 -2.52 -0.36 -6.94
N GLY A 99 -1.60 -0.73 -6.05
CA GLY A 99 -0.47 -1.61 -6.36
C GLY A 99 -0.90 -2.94 -6.96
N HIS A 100 -1.96 -3.55 -6.43
CA HIS A 100 -2.55 -4.76 -6.99
C HIS A 100 -3.08 -4.55 -8.41
N GLN A 101 -3.75 -3.42 -8.68
CA GLN A 101 -4.26 -3.10 -10.02
C GLN A 101 -3.12 -2.89 -11.01
N ILE A 102 -2.10 -2.11 -10.63
CA ILE A 102 -0.93 -1.85 -11.47
C ILE A 102 -0.20 -3.16 -11.80
N SER A 103 0.08 -3.97 -10.78
CA SER A 103 0.76 -5.26 -10.92
C SER A 103 0.00 -6.22 -11.84
N HIS A 104 -1.33 -6.20 -11.76
CA HIS A 104 -2.20 -6.99 -12.63
C HIS A 104 -2.09 -6.55 -14.10
N ILE A 105 -2.21 -5.24 -14.37
CA ILE A 105 -2.12 -4.68 -15.74
C ILE A 105 -0.75 -4.95 -16.37
N LEU A 106 0.31 -4.84 -15.59
CA LEU A 106 1.69 -5.01 -16.05
C LEU A 106 2.14 -6.47 -16.11
N GLY A 107 1.40 -7.39 -15.48
CA GLY A 107 1.80 -8.79 -15.35
C GLY A 107 2.97 -9.02 -14.39
N TRP A 108 3.29 -8.04 -13.53
CA TRP A 108 4.46 -8.08 -12.66
C TRP A 108 4.37 -9.16 -11.57
N ASN A 109 3.19 -9.50 -11.08
CA ASN A 109 3.01 -10.53 -10.05
C ASN A 109 3.68 -11.85 -10.42
N GLN A 110 3.59 -12.26 -11.70
CA GLN A 110 4.22 -13.49 -12.17
C GLN A 110 5.74 -13.37 -12.26
N GLU A 111 6.26 -12.24 -12.74
CA GLU A 111 7.70 -12.01 -12.81
C GLU A 111 8.32 -11.94 -11.42
N LEU A 112 7.66 -11.25 -10.47
CA LEU A 112 8.10 -11.16 -9.08
C LEU A 112 8.09 -12.53 -8.41
N ARG A 113 7.02 -13.32 -8.60
CA ARG A 113 6.95 -14.69 -8.10
C ARG A 113 8.13 -15.54 -8.56
N GLN A 114 8.42 -15.52 -9.86
CA GLN A 114 9.53 -16.26 -10.43
C GLN A 114 10.89 -15.78 -9.90
N ALA A 115 11.04 -14.45 -9.74
CA ALA A 115 12.27 -13.86 -9.23
C ALA A 115 12.52 -14.22 -7.76
N LEU A 116 11.47 -14.21 -6.91
CA LEU A 116 11.56 -14.64 -5.52
C LEU A 116 11.91 -16.13 -5.43
N GLU A 117 11.23 -16.98 -6.23
CA GLU A 117 11.54 -18.42 -6.26
C GLU A 117 12.96 -18.71 -6.68
N ALA A 118 13.46 -18.02 -7.70
CA ALA A 118 14.84 -18.18 -8.17
C ALA A 118 15.88 -17.55 -7.24
N GLY A 119 15.57 -16.36 -6.69
CA GLY A 119 16.52 -15.56 -5.92
C GLY A 119 16.69 -15.98 -4.45
N LEU A 120 15.78 -16.80 -3.94
CA LEU A 120 15.78 -17.33 -2.57
C LEU A 120 16.12 -18.82 -2.52
N GLN A 121 16.63 -19.39 -3.61
CA GLN A 121 17.09 -20.78 -3.62
C GLN A 121 18.23 -20.96 -2.63
N GLY A 122 18.08 -21.91 -1.72
CA GLY A 122 19.03 -22.21 -0.65
C GLY A 122 18.73 -23.61 -0.09
N PRO A 123 19.40 -24.02 1.00
CA PRO A 123 19.19 -25.33 1.60
C PRO A 123 17.75 -25.60 2.04
N SER A 124 16.95 -24.54 2.22
CA SER A 124 15.51 -24.63 2.52
C SER A 124 14.67 -24.33 1.26
N LEU A 125 14.43 -25.33 0.42
CA LEU A 125 13.55 -25.21 -0.77
C LEU A 125 12.13 -24.70 -0.45
N GLY A 126 11.67 -24.86 0.79
CA GLY A 126 10.35 -24.38 1.24
C GLY A 126 10.25 -22.86 1.30
N LEU A 127 11.32 -22.15 1.72
CA LEU A 127 11.30 -20.71 1.92
C LEU A 127 11.02 -19.94 0.61
N ALA A 128 11.71 -20.29 -0.47
CA ALA A 128 11.54 -19.67 -1.77
C ALA A 128 10.10 -19.79 -2.29
N ARG A 129 9.47 -20.96 -2.15
CA ARG A 129 8.07 -21.19 -2.56
C ARG A 129 7.08 -20.41 -1.72
N ILE A 130 7.30 -20.30 -0.41
CA ILE A 130 6.44 -19.53 0.49
C ILE A 130 6.46 -18.06 0.09
N TRP A 131 7.63 -17.45 -0.04
CA TRP A 131 7.77 -16.05 -0.44
C TRP A 131 7.26 -15.80 -1.87
N ALA A 132 7.47 -16.74 -2.79
CA ALA A 132 6.88 -16.68 -4.13
C ALA A 132 5.34 -16.74 -4.10
N GLY A 133 4.75 -17.49 -3.17
CA GLY A 133 3.29 -17.52 -2.92
C GLY A 133 2.73 -16.17 -2.51
N TRP A 134 3.51 -15.36 -1.80
CA TRP A 134 3.14 -14.03 -1.30
C TRP A 134 3.44 -12.88 -2.28
N ALA A 135 3.93 -13.15 -3.48
CA ALA A 135 4.38 -12.15 -4.43
C ALA A 135 3.34 -11.05 -4.73
N THR A 136 2.06 -11.40 -4.76
CA THR A 136 0.97 -10.45 -5.02
C THR A 136 0.86 -9.39 -3.92
N GLU A 137 0.92 -9.82 -2.66
CA GLU A 137 0.86 -8.91 -1.50
C GLU A 137 2.15 -8.08 -1.36
N ILE A 138 3.30 -8.71 -1.60
CA ILE A 138 4.60 -8.01 -1.64
C ILE A 138 4.57 -6.92 -2.72
N ALA A 139 3.97 -7.18 -3.88
CA ALA A 139 3.82 -6.20 -4.94
C ALA A 139 2.96 -5.01 -4.51
N GLY A 140 1.82 -5.25 -3.83
CA GLY A 140 0.97 -4.21 -3.26
C GLY A 140 1.73 -3.34 -2.26
N ASP A 141 2.42 -3.98 -1.31
CA ASP A 141 3.23 -3.30 -0.29
C ASP A 141 4.39 -2.49 -0.91
N ALA A 142 5.03 -3.02 -1.96
CA ALA A 142 6.13 -2.33 -2.66
C ALA A 142 5.65 -1.05 -3.37
N PHE A 143 4.47 -1.07 -4.01
CA PHE A 143 3.88 0.14 -4.58
C PHE A 143 3.46 1.14 -3.51
N ALA A 144 2.79 0.70 -2.44
CA ALA A 144 2.44 1.57 -1.32
C ALA A 144 3.68 2.23 -0.71
N PHE A 145 4.76 1.46 -0.53
CA PHE A 145 6.07 1.95 -0.08
C PHE A 145 6.66 2.97 -1.07
N GLY A 146 6.69 2.67 -2.35
CA GLY A 146 7.20 3.59 -3.37
C GLY A 146 6.48 4.94 -3.36
N PHE A 147 5.17 4.94 -3.15
CA PHE A 147 4.35 6.15 -3.09
C PHE A 147 4.46 6.92 -1.79
N THR A 148 4.53 6.24 -0.63
CA THR A 148 4.40 6.89 0.69
C THR A 148 5.52 6.56 1.68
N GLY A 149 6.50 5.77 1.29
CA GLY A 149 7.66 5.44 2.12
C GLY A 149 7.26 4.81 3.46
N TYR A 150 7.79 5.36 4.55
CA TYR A 150 7.48 4.91 5.89
C TYR A 150 5.97 5.02 6.24
N GLY A 151 5.24 5.93 5.59
CA GLY A 151 3.78 6.05 5.77
C GLY A 151 3.03 4.77 5.44
N ALA A 152 3.47 4.00 4.43
CA ALA A 152 2.89 2.70 4.12
C ALA A 152 3.17 1.67 5.22
N VAL A 153 4.40 1.66 5.76
CA VAL A 153 4.80 0.71 6.82
C VAL A 153 4.04 0.97 8.12
N SER A 154 3.89 2.24 8.52
CA SER A 154 3.13 2.58 9.71
C SER A 154 1.62 2.30 9.57
N ALA A 155 1.06 2.51 8.38
CA ALA A 155 -0.34 2.19 8.13
C ALA A 155 -0.59 0.67 8.07
N LEU A 156 0.36 -0.10 7.55
CA LEU A 156 0.31 -1.55 7.61
C LEU A 156 0.36 -2.06 9.05
N HIS A 157 1.25 -1.50 9.89
CA HIS A 157 1.29 -1.80 11.32
C HIS A 157 -0.09 -1.65 11.96
N ASP A 158 -0.79 -0.52 11.74
CA ASP A 158 -2.12 -0.28 12.30
C ASP A 158 -3.17 -1.34 11.89
N VAL A 159 -2.95 -2.05 10.77
CA VAL A 159 -3.87 -3.09 10.26
C VAL A 159 -3.55 -4.47 10.82
N ILE A 160 -2.26 -4.79 10.97
CA ILE A 160 -1.81 -6.13 11.38
C ILE A 160 -1.50 -6.24 12.86
N ASP A 161 -1.49 -5.12 13.59
CA ASP A 161 -1.31 -5.11 15.05
C ASP A 161 -2.45 -5.85 15.74
N GLY A 162 -2.08 -6.72 16.69
CA GLY A 162 -3.01 -7.57 17.40
C GLY A 162 -2.28 -8.43 18.44
N ASP A 163 -2.90 -9.53 18.85
CA ASP A 163 -2.25 -10.51 19.69
C ASP A 163 -1.28 -11.42 18.91
N ASP A 164 -0.41 -12.14 19.60
CA ASP A 164 0.55 -13.05 18.98
C ASP A 164 -0.12 -14.10 18.10
N SER A 165 -1.35 -14.51 18.43
CA SER A 165 -2.07 -15.52 17.63
C SER A 165 -2.49 -14.99 16.27
N SER A 166 -2.75 -13.70 16.14
CA SER A 166 -3.06 -13.01 14.88
C SER A 166 -1.80 -12.61 14.12
N VAL A 167 -0.80 -12.08 14.82
CA VAL A 167 0.46 -11.61 14.22
C VAL A 167 1.28 -12.75 13.61
N PHE A 168 1.26 -13.93 14.24
CA PHE A 168 1.92 -15.15 13.75
C PHE A 168 0.98 -16.13 13.02
N LEU A 169 -0.23 -15.67 12.63
CA LEU A 169 -1.18 -16.52 11.91
C LEU A 169 -0.65 -16.89 10.52
N VAL A 170 -0.72 -18.16 10.20
CA VAL A 170 -0.49 -18.71 8.85
C VAL A 170 -1.75 -19.50 8.46
N LEU A 171 -2.42 -19.06 7.45
CA LEU A 171 -3.54 -19.80 6.86
C LEU A 171 -3.08 -20.46 5.57
N PRO A 172 -3.42 -21.75 5.34
CA PRO A 172 -3.17 -22.40 4.07
C PRO A 172 -3.79 -21.59 2.93
N GLU A 173 -3.05 -21.42 1.86
CA GLU A 173 -3.48 -20.70 0.65
C GLU A 173 -3.78 -19.19 0.83
N ASP A 174 -3.52 -18.61 2.02
CA ASP A 174 -3.62 -17.16 2.20
C ASP A 174 -2.48 -16.47 1.42
N PRO A 175 -2.80 -15.52 0.53
CA PRO A 175 -1.79 -14.78 -0.21
C PRO A 175 -0.99 -13.81 0.66
N HIS A 176 -1.42 -13.57 1.92
CA HIS A 176 -0.76 -12.62 2.81
C HIS A 176 0.42 -13.26 3.55
N PRO A 177 1.57 -12.56 3.58
CA PRO A 177 2.66 -12.95 4.48
C PRO A 177 2.22 -12.92 5.95
N VAL A 178 2.87 -13.75 6.78
CA VAL A 178 2.76 -13.65 8.24
C VAL A 178 2.91 -12.19 8.66
N GLY A 179 1.98 -11.66 9.48
CA GLY A 179 1.95 -10.25 9.87
C GLY A 179 3.29 -9.75 10.39
N PHE A 180 3.93 -10.56 11.26
CA PHE A 180 5.27 -10.28 11.77
C PHE A 180 6.29 -10.02 10.63
N LEU A 181 6.37 -10.92 9.66
CA LEU A 181 7.31 -10.82 8.54
C LEU A 181 6.95 -9.69 7.58
N ARG A 182 5.66 -9.42 7.41
CA ARG A 182 5.18 -8.36 6.52
C ARG A 182 5.63 -6.99 7.01
N LEU A 183 5.52 -6.71 8.32
CA LEU A 183 6.04 -5.48 8.90
C LEU A 183 7.56 -5.40 8.79
N MET A 184 8.26 -6.47 9.14
CA MET A 184 9.73 -6.50 9.08
C MET A 184 10.26 -6.31 7.65
N LEU A 185 9.54 -6.78 6.62
CA LEU A 185 9.86 -6.50 5.22
C LEU A 185 9.72 -5.01 4.91
N GLY A 186 8.63 -4.36 5.36
CA GLY A 186 8.46 -2.91 5.22
C GLY A 186 9.58 -2.11 5.89
N VAL A 187 9.99 -2.52 7.09
CA VAL A 187 11.17 -1.95 7.79
C VAL A 187 12.45 -2.13 6.95
N ALA A 188 12.69 -3.31 6.42
CA ALA A 188 13.86 -3.58 5.57
C ALA A 188 13.85 -2.74 4.28
N MET A 189 12.68 -2.47 3.69
CA MET A 189 12.53 -1.53 2.56
C MET A 189 12.96 -0.11 2.97
N CYS A 190 12.52 0.38 4.14
CA CYS A 190 12.93 1.68 4.66
C CYS A 190 14.44 1.75 4.91
N GLN A 191 15.00 0.75 5.57
CA GLN A 191 16.45 0.68 5.85
C GLN A 191 17.26 0.72 4.55
N ARG A 192 16.86 -0.02 3.53
CA ARG A 192 17.54 -0.08 2.25
C ARG A 192 17.42 1.23 1.45
N ALA A 193 16.28 1.90 1.51
CA ALA A 193 16.04 3.10 0.73
C ALA A 193 16.52 4.38 1.43
N PHE A 194 16.44 4.44 2.77
CA PHE A 194 16.61 5.67 3.54
C PHE A 194 17.69 5.59 4.62
N GLY A 195 18.29 4.40 4.86
CA GLY A 195 19.19 4.16 5.98
C GLY A 195 18.46 4.02 7.31
N SER A 196 19.10 4.39 8.42
CA SER A 196 18.51 4.32 9.76
C SER A 196 17.46 5.40 9.99
N GLY A 197 16.40 5.06 10.77
CA GLY A 197 15.31 5.99 11.03
C GLY A 197 14.27 5.51 12.03
N LEU A 198 13.07 6.09 11.99
CA LEU A 198 11.97 5.75 12.91
C LEU A 198 11.54 4.28 12.79
N TRP A 199 11.72 3.68 11.65
CA TRP A 199 11.41 2.27 11.38
C TRP A 199 12.28 1.30 12.18
N ASP A 200 13.50 1.69 12.55
CA ASP A 200 14.35 0.85 13.43
C ASP A 200 13.72 0.73 14.81
N ARG A 201 13.22 1.84 15.36
CA ARG A 201 12.50 1.85 16.63
C ARG A 201 11.19 1.08 16.56
N LEU A 202 10.49 1.16 15.41
CA LEU A 202 9.28 0.36 15.18
C LEU A 202 9.62 -1.14 15.18
N ALA A 203 10.70 -1.54 14.51
CA ALA A 203 11.16 -2.94 14.50
C ALA A 203 11.53 -3.44 15.90
N GLU A 204 12.28 -2.62 16.67
CA GLU A 204 12.63 -2.94 18.07
C GLU A 204 11.38 -3.14 18.93
N ALA A 205 10.42 -2.21 18.84
CA ALA A 205 9.17 -2.31 19.58
C ALA A 205 8.34 -3.53 19.15
N TRP A 206 8.27 -3.81 17.84
CA TRP A 206 7.55 -4.94 17.29
C TRP A 206 8.09 -6.28 17.78
N VAL A 207 9.41 -6.44 17.75
CA VAL A 207 10.08 -7.66 18.27
C VAL A 207 9.90 -7.78 19.79
N ALA A 208 9.91 -6.67 20.53
CA ALA A 208 9.72 -6.68 21.97
C ALA A 208 8.29 -7.07 22.39
N VAL A 209 7.28 -6.61 21.61
CA VAL A 209 5.86 -6.93 21.86
C VAL A 209 5.53 -8.34 21.37
N HIS A 210 6.10 -8.75 20.24
CA HIS A 210 5.86 -10.04 19.59
C HIS A 210 7.17 -10.83 19.48
N PRO A 211 7.69 -11.39 20.59
CA PRO A 211 8.92 -12.17 20.54
C PRO A 211 8.71 -13.42 19.68
N VAL A 212 9.69 -13.75 18.86
CA VAL A 212 9.62 -14.88 17.89
C VAL A 212 9.36 -16.21 18.62
N GLU A 213 9.74 -16.28 19.88
CA GLU A 213 9.50 -17.41 20.78
C GLU A 213 8.01 -17.68 21.03
N SER A 214 7.14 -16.68 20.89
CA SER A 214 5.69 -16.81 21.02
C SER A 214 5.06 -17.55 19.83
N ALA A 215 5.75 -17.62 18.69
CA ALA A 215 5.26 -18.31 17.51
C ALA A 215 5.27 -19.84 17.70
N SER A 216 4.31 -20.54 17.07
CA SER A 216 4.32 -22.01 17.00
C SER A 216 5.56 -22.53 16.28
N GLY A 217 5.99 -23.78 16.60
CA GLY A 217 7.27 -24.32 16.14
C GLY A 217 7.50 -24.28 14.62
N THR A 218 6.47 -24.42 13.79
CA THR A 218 6.58 -24.31 12.32
C THR A 218 6.68 -22.86 11.88
N VAL A 219 5.84 -21.99 12.42
CA VAL A 219 5.85 -20.56 12.12
C VAL A 219 7.11 -19.91 12.62
N ARG A 220 7.56 -20.27 13.83
CA ARG A 220 8.84 -19.83 14.36
C ARG A 220 10.01 -20.13 13.42
N ARG A 221 10.13 -21.37 12.95
CA ARG A 221 11.18 -21.75 11.97
C ARG A 221 11.08 -20.96 10.67
N LEU A 222 9.85 -20.68 10.19
CA LEU A 222 9.64 -19.85 9.01
C LEU A 222 10.13 -18.42 9.25
N VAL A 223 9.79 -17.82 10.39
CA VAL A 223 10.21 -16.45 10.76
C VAL A 223 11.73 -16.40 10.89
N GLU A 224 12.33 -17.30 11.66
CA GLU A 224 13.80 -17.39 11.84
C GLU A 224 14.56 -17.55 10.52
N ALA A 225 14.04 -18.35 9.58
CA ALA A 225 14.63 -18.52 8.25
C ALA A 225 14.39 -17.29 7.34
N SER A 226 13.30 -16.56 7.50
CA SER A 226 12.94 -15.42 6.67
C SER A 226 13.68 -14.14 7.03
N LEU A 227 13.91 -13.87 8.32
CA LEU A 227 14.54 -12.62 8.77
C LEU A 227 15.88 -12.32 8.06
N PRO A 228 16.84 -13.26 7.97
CA PRO A 228 18.09 -13.02 7.25
C PRO A 228 17.92 -12.90 5.73
N ALA A 229 16.79 -13.34 5.16
CA ALA A 229 16.49 -13.24 3.74
C ALA A 229 15.83 -11.91 3.33
N LEU A 230 15.30 -11.12 4.28
CA LEU A 230 14.60 -9.87 4.00
C LEU A 230 15.41 -8.88 3.14
N PRO A 231 16.70 -8.62 3.37
CA PRO A 231 17.46 -7.74 2.50
C PRO A 231 17.48 -8.22 1.05
N ARG A 232 17.60 -9.54 0.83
CA ARG A 232 17.56 -10.12 -0.52
C ARG A 232 16.19 -9.99 -1.16
N ILE A 233 15.12 -10.16 -0.40
CA ILE A 233 13.73 -9.98 -0.86
C ILE A 233 13.51 -8.53 -1.28
N VAL A 234 14.02 -7.57 -0.51
CA VAL A 234 13.96 -6.14 -0.86
C VAL A 234 14.71 -5.85 -2.16
N GLU A 235 15.92 -6.39 -2.34
CA GLU A 235 16.67 -6.23 -3.60
C GLU A 235 15.90 -6.78 -4.79
N ILE A 236 15.33 -7.98 -4.68
CA ILE A 236 14.51 -8.59 -5.73
C ILE A 236 13.28 -7.71 -6.01
N THR A 237 12.58 -7.26 -4.98
CA THR A 237 11.30 -6.55 -5.14
C THR A 237 11.49 -5.14 -5.69
N LEU A 238 12.44 -4.38 -5.16
CA LEU A 238 12.55 -2.94 -5.43
C LEU A 238 13.61 -2.58 -6.46
N TYR A 239 14.71 -3.33 -6.52
CA TYR A 239 15.92 -2.93 -7.25
C TYR A 239 16.26 -3.83 -8.44
N GLN A 240 15.61 -4.98 -8.58
CA GLN A 240 15.80 -5.85 -9.73
C GLN A 240 15.01 -5.32 -10.93
N PRO A 241 15.61 -5.29 -12.16
CA PRO A 241 14.88 -4.94 -13.37
C PRO A 241 13.83 -6.00 -13.77
N TYR A 242 12.66 -5.55 -14.24
CA TYR A 242 11.56 -6.38 -14.72
C TYR A 242 11.08 -5.96 -16.09
N ARG A 243 10.66 -6.92 -16.92
CA ARG A 243 10.04 -6.63 -18.23
C ARG A 243 8.75 -5.84 -18.06
N ALA A 244 7.99 -6.11 -17.02
CA ALA A 244 6.80 -5.37 -16.61
C ALA A 244 7.05 -3.86 -16.54
N PHE A 245 8.27 -3.44 -16.20
CA PHE A 245 8.69 -2.04 -16.08
C PHE A 245 9.61 -1.58 -17.22
N GLY A 246 9.61 -2.29 -18.36
CA GLY A 246 10.49 -1.96 -19.50
C GLY A 246 11.97 -2.18 -19.20
N ASN A 247 12.30 -3.25 -18.48
CA ASN A 247 13.64 -3.63 -18.01
C ASN A 247 14.28 -2.60 -17.05
N ARG A 248 13.45 -1.95 -16.25
CA ARG A 248 13.85 -1.07 -15.15
C ARG A 248 13.44 -1.69 -13.81
N ALA A 249 14.07 -1.23 -12.73
CA ALA A 249 13.66 -1.57 -11.37
C ALA A 249 12.41 -0.75 -10.97
N LEU A 250 11.65 -1.21 -9.96
CA LEU A 250 10.52 -0.45 -9.44
C LEU A 250 10.96 0.94 -8.95
N THR A 251 12.11 1.03 -8.30
CA THR A 251 12.68 2.30 -7.79
C THR A 251 13.11 3.27 -8.88
N GLU A 252 13.23 2.83 -10.12
CA GLU A 252 13.47 3.69 -11.29
C GLU A 252 12.16 4.17 -11.94
N ILE A 253 11.03 3.56 -11.56
CA ILE A 253 9.70 3.98 -11.97
C ILE A 253 9.10 4.91 -10.92
N ILE A 254 9.20 4.52 -9.63
CA ILE A 254 8.81 5.35 -8.48
C ILE A 254 10.05 5.54 -7.61
N ASP A 255 10.61 6.73 -7.64
CA ASP A 255 11.77 7.04 -6.80
C ASP A 255 11.36 7.24 -5.34
N PRO A 256 11.66 6.31 -4.42
CA PRO A 256 11.26 6.42 -3.02
C PRO A 256 11.92 7.61 -2.32
N ARG A 257 13.02 8.17 -2.87
CA ARG A 257 13.67 9.35 -2.30
C ARG A 257 12.74 10.57 -2.26
N ARG A 258 11.70 10.61 -3.11
CA ARG A 258 10.68 11.68 -3.09
C ARG A 258 9.88 11.74 -1.79
N VAL A 259 9.81 10.63 -1.07
CA VAL A 259 9.11 10.47 0.22
C VAL A 259 10.05 10.06 1.36
N ALA A 260 11.36 10.24 1.15
CA ALA A 260 12.34 10.13 2.23
C ALA A 260 12.10 11.22 3.30
N PRO A 261 12.44 10.99 4.56
CA PRO A 261 12.23 11.94 5.64
C PRO A 261 12.69 13.37 5.31
N ALA A 262 13.91 13.53 4.81
CA ALA A 262 14.44 14.86 4.44
C ALA A 262 13.64 15.53 3.31
N ALA A 263 13.15 14.78 2.33
CA ALA A 263 12.31 15.29 1.25
C ALA A 263 10.91 15.70 1.74
N LEU A 264 10.36 14.96 2.70
CA LEU A 264 9.07 15.30 3.33
C LEU A 264 9.22 16.54 4.24
N GLU A 265 10.29 16.66 4.98
CA GLU A 265 10.59 17.87 5.78
C GLU A 265 10.82 19.09 4.90
N GLN A 266 11.46 18.93 3.73
CA GLN A 266 11.56 20.00 2.75
C GLN A 266 10.19 20.39 2.20
N LEU A 267 9.37 19.42 1.82
CA LEU A 267 7.99 19.65 1.38
C LEU A 267 7.18 20.41 2.43
N GLU A 268 7.32 20.07 3.72
CA GLU A 268 6.66 20.76 4.82
C GLU A 268 7.05 22.26 4.88
N ARG A 269 8.34 22.56 4.71
CA ARG A 269 8.83 23.94 4.66
C ARG A 269 8.29 24.71 3.45
N ASP A 270 8.28 24.06 2.28
CA ASP A 270 7.86 24.68 1.01
C ASP A 270 6.36 24.98 1.00
N ILE A 271 5.55 24.09 1.60
CA ILE A 271 4.09 24.28 1.72
C ILE A 271 3.78 25.47 2.61
N GLY A 272 4.47 25.64 3.72
CA GLY A 272 4.21 26.68 4.71
C GLY A 272 2.77 26.65 5.26
N ALA A 273 2.41 27.63 6.07
CA ALA A 273 1.11 27.69 6.72
C ALA A 273 -0.09 27.85 5.75
N GLY A 274 0.13 28.43 4.57
CA GLY A 274 -0.91 28.72 3.58
C GLY A 274 -1.05 27.67 2.47
N GLY A 275 -0.11 26.73 2.36
CA GLY A 275 0.02 25.85 1.19
C GLY A 275 -1.12 24.88 0.99
N LEU A 276 -1.79 24.42 2.07
CA LEU A 276 -2.97 23.59 1.98
C LEU A 276 -4.19 24.31 1.36
N HIS A 277 -4.10 25.62 1.12
CA HIS A 277 -5.09 26.41 0.37
C HIS A 277 -4.77 26.46 -1.12
N SER A 278 -3.57 26.10 -1.53
CA SER A 278 -3.14 26.08 -2.92
C SER A 278 -3.65 24.84 -3.64
N ARG A 279 -4.25 25.04 -4.84
CA ARG A 279 -4.65 23.94 -5.71
C ARG A 279 -3.45 23.06 -6.10
N HIS A 280 -2.30 23.68 -6.39
CA HIS A 280 -1.08 22.96 -6.73
C HIS A 280 -0.69 21.96 -5.64
N TRP A 281 -0.55 22.41 -4.39
CA TRP A 281 -0.16 21.51 -3.31
C TRP A 281 -1.17 20.39 -3.07
N VAL A 282 -2.45 20.72 -2.98
CA VAL A 282 -3.50 19.74 -2.67
C VAL A 282 -3.72 18.77 -3.82
N TRP A 283 -3.57 19.21 -5.06
CA TRP A 283 -3.85 18.38 -6.24
C TRP A 283 -2.62 17.66 -6.76
N ASP A 284 -1.53 18.38 -6.99
CA ASP A 284 -0.35 17.82 -7.64
C ASP A 284 0.55 17.05 -6.67
N GLU A 285 0.56 17.43 -5.39
CA GLU A 285 1.37 16.78 -4.35
C GLU A 285 0.54 15.89 -3.40
N ALA A 286 -0.70 15.55 -3.76
CA ALA A 286 -1.64 14.83 -2.91
C ALA A 286 -1.05 13.57 -2.26
N ILE A 287 -0.34 12.74 -3.02
CA ILE A 287 0.28 11.51 -2.51
C ILE A 287 1.42 11.82 -1.53
N ARG A 288 2.27 12.83 -1.84
CA ARG A 288 3.34 13.24 -0.94
C ARG A 288 2.83 13.95 0.32
N LEU A 289 1.71 14.66 0.23
CA LEU A 289 1.01 15.22 1.41
C LEU A 289 0.51 14.11 2.33
N LEU A 290 -0.02 13.03 1.76
CA LEU A 290 -0.42 11.85 2.52
C LEU A 290 0.79 11.21 3.22
N ALA A 291 1.91 11.06 2.52
CA ALA A 291 3.16 10.56 3.08
C ALA A 291 3.69 11.46 4.22
N LEU A 292 3.66 12.79 4.00
CA LEU A 292 4.08 13.78 5.00
C LEU A 292 3.22 13.71 6.26
N THR A 293 1.90 13.66 6.13
CA THR A 293 1.00 13.57 7.28
C THR A 293 1.24 12.29 8.07
N SER A 294 1.41 11.15 7.38
CA SER A 294 1.72 9.87 8.02
C SER A 294 3.08 9.92 8.75
N TYR A 295 4.11 10.51 8.13
CA TYR A 295 5.43 10.66 8.74
C TYR A 295 5.39 11.54 9.99
N ARG A 296 4.71 12.70 9.93
CA ARG A 296 4.58 13.63 11.07
C ARG A 296 3.89 12.99 12.26
N THR A 297 2.75 12.35 12.02
CA THR A 297 1.95 11.71 13.09
C THR A 297 2.66 10.54 13.75
N THR A 298 3.55 9.86 13.03
CA THR A 298 4.35 8.77 13.59
C THR A 298 5.61 9.28 14.31
N ARG A 299 6.20 10.38 13.83
CA ARG A 299 7.37 11.00 14.45
C ARG A 299 7.04 11.63 15.81
N ASP A 300 5.86 12.22 15.92
CA ASP A 300 5.42 12.95 17.10
C ASP A 300 3.95 12.62 17.42
N ALA A 301 3.74 11.88 18.48
CA ALA A 301 2.40 11.50 18.95
C ALA A 301 1.54 12.72 19.33
N THR A 302 2.17 13.83 19.76
CA THR A 302 1.44 15.07 20.09
C THR A 302 0.87 15.74 18.85
N ALA A 303 1.49 15.53 17.68
CA ALA A 303 1.01 16.01 16.38
C ALA A 303 -0.15 15.16 15.79
N LEU A 304 -0.54 14.06 16.41
CA LEU A 304 -1.55 13.15 15.87
C LEU A 304 -2.87 13.86 15.60
N ARG A 305 -3.38 14.62 16.58
CA ARG A 305 -4.65 15.34 16.45
C ARG A 305 -4.63 16.37 15.32
N GLU A 306 -3.57 17.15 15.25
CA GLU A 306 -3.40 18.16 14.19
C GLU A 306 -3.24 17.49 12.83
N GLY A 307 -2.42 16.44 12.74
CA GLY A 307 -2.23 15.67 11.51
C GLY A 307 -3.54 15.08 10.97
N VAL A 308 -4.39 14.52 11.84
CA VAL A 308 -5.72 14.00 11.44
C VAL A 308 -6.60 15.14 10.90
N LEU A 309 -6.64 16.30 11.56
CA LEU A 309 -7.42 17.45 11.08
C LEU A 309 -6.90 17.99 9.74
N GLN A 310 -5.59 18.07 9.57
CA GLN A 310 -4.99 18.47 8.31
C GLN A 310 -5.29 17.47 7.19
N GLN A 311 -5.19 16.17 7.47
CA GLN A 311 -5.52 15.13 6.52
C GLN A 311 -7.00 15.20 6.09
N ASP A 312 -7.92 15.38 7.04
CA ASP A 312 -9.34 15.59 6.75
C ASP A 312 -9.56 16.80 5.83
N ALA A 313 -8.92 17.92 6.14
CA ALA A 313 -9.03 19.14 5.33
C ALA A 313 -8.50 18.94 3.89
N VAL A 314 -7.36 18.24 3.72
CA VAL A 314 -6.81 17.90 2.40
C VAL A 314 -7.77 16.99 1.64
N MET A 315 -8.26 15.92 2.27
CA MET A 315 -9.17 14.96 1.63
C MET A 315 -10.47 15.62 1.21
N ARG A 316 -11.08 16.45 2.05
CA ARG A 316 -12.29 17.20 1.68
C ARG A 316 -12.06 18.11 0.48
N ARG A 317 -10.95 18.86 0.46
CA ARG A 317 -10.63 19.76 -0.66
C ARG A 317 -10.38 18.99 -1.94
N LEU A 318 -9.62 17.92 -1.87
CA LEU A 318 -9.33 17.06 -3.00
C LEU A 318 -10.63 16.46 -3.58
N GLY A 319 -11.54 16.04 -2.72
CA GLY A 319 -12.82 15.45 -3.14
C GLY A 319 -13.90 16.44 -3.58
N LEU A 320 -13.78 17.72 -3.21
CA LEU A 320 -14.70 18.78 -3.65
C LEU A 320 -14.32 19.35 -5.02
N GLN A 321 -13.08 19.24 -5.42
CA GLN A 321 -12.63 19.70 -6.73
C GLN A 321 -13.16 18.73 -7.79
N ARG A 322 -14.08 19.19 -8.62
CA ARG A 322 -14.49 18.45 -9.83
C ARG A 322 -13.28 18.33 -10.75
N ALA A 323 -13.03 17.12 -11.28
CA ALA A 323 -12.14 16.98 -12.43
C ALA A 323 -12.63 17.95 -13.51
N ALA A 324 -11.77 18.87 -13.92
CA ALA A 324 -12.06 19.81 -14.99
C ALA A 324 -11.93 19.07 -16.34
#